data_2a8b7a1ce41d1765a6f8e34618d9f178
#
_entry.id   2a8b7a1ce41d1765a6f8e34618d9f178
#
_cell.length_a   1.000
_cell.length_b   1.000
_cell.length_c   1.000
_cell.angle_alpha   90.00
_cell.angle_beta   90.00
_cell.angle_gamma   90.00
#
_symmetry.space_group_name_H-M   'P 1'
#
loop_
_entity.id
_entity.type
_entity.pdbx_description
1 polymer ?
#
loop_
_entity_poly.entity_id
_entity_poly.type
_entity_poly.pdbx_seq_one_letter_code
_entity_poly.pdbx_strand_id
1 'polypeptide(L)'
;MRVDDVQTQKVGGTGVSSFLASTSLIHEFSEGNTPQPGDKVVYVDGAFDLFHAGHIDFLEKAAAEGDFLNVGIYPDSTVSSCRGSGYPLMNLHERTLSVLVCKYVSDVIMGAPYVVTSEFMKHFQVEVVCHGTTPMELWPDRVDPYREPKRLGKFRVIDSGNELTTKVIIARTLKTRLVFEERNLKKEARERSIMTNIQGFTSMSSQ
;
A
#
# COMPACT_ATOMS: atom_id res chain seq x y z
N MET A 1 29.96 -32.81 -13.10
CA MET A 1 29.00 -32.89 -12.01
C MET A 1 27.93 -31.89 -12.32
N ARG A 2 26.72 -32.37 -12.73
CA ARG A 2 25.62 -31.56 -13.26
C ARG A 2 24.95 -30.81 -12.11
N VAL A 3 24.71 -29.54 -12.28
CA VAL A 3 23.87 -28.74 -11.38
C VAL A 3 22.43 -28.99 -11.83
N ASP A 4 21.70 -29.74 -11.00
CA ASP A 4 20.34 -30.18 -11.27
C ASP A 4 19.33 -29.04 -11.13
N ASP A 5 18.39 -29.06 -12.04
CA ASP A 5 17.21 -28.20 -12.21
C ASP A 5 16.48 -27.88 -10.91
N VAL A 6 16.39 -26.59 -10.61
CA VAL A 6 15.43 -26.08 -9.63
C VAL A 6 14.09 -25.97 -10.34
N GLN A 7 13.21 -26.94 -10.14
CA GLN A 7 11.84 -26.92 -10.62
C GLN A 7 11.07 -25.79 -9.93
N THR A 8 10.66 -24.84 -10.73
CA THR A 8 9.67 -23.81 -10.36
C THR A 8 8.31 -24.49 -10.26
N GLN A 9 7.80 -24.76 -9.08
CA GLN A 9 6.40 -25.16 -8.92
C GLN A 9 5.49 -23.95 -9.08
N LYS A 10 4.82 -23.86 -10.22
CA LYS A 10 3.71 -22.92 -10.42
C LYS A 10 2.47 -23.48 -9.73
N VAL A 11 2.09 -22.87 -8.63
CA VAL A 11 0.80 -23.09 -7.97
C VAL A 11 -0.03 -21.83 -8.19
N GLY A 12 -1.00 -21.93 -9.11
CA GLY A 12 -2.06 -20.94 -9.27
C GLY A 12 -1.63 -19.47 -9.35
N GLY A 13 -0.82 -19.08 -10.33
CA GLY A 13 -0.54 -17.65 -10.62
C GLY A 13 0.45 -16.92 -9.70
N THR A 14 1.04 -17.59 -8.70
CA THR A 14 2.05 -17.01 -7.81
C THR A 14 3.41 -17.66 -8.02
N GLY A 15 4.39 -16.90 -8.48
CA GLY A 15 5.79 -17.33 -8.52
C GLY A 15 6.50 -16.95 -7.21
N VAL A 16 7.17 -17.92 -6.55
CA VAL A 16 8.02 -17.64 -5.40
C VAL A 16 9.46 -17.53 -5.88
N SER A 17 10.08 -16.35 -5.73
CA SER A 17 11.49 -16.17 -6.04
C SER A 17 12.35 -16.51 -4.83
N SER A 18 13.24 -17.52 -4.98
CA SER A 18 14.18 -17.96 -3.94
C SER A 18 15.53 -17.24 -3.98
N PHE A 19 15.69 -16.24 -4.87
CA PHE A 19 17.00 -15.65 -5.16
C PHE A 19 17.44 -14.51 -4.22
N LEU A 20 16.56 -14.00 -3.38
CA LEU A 20 16.92 -12.95 -2.43
C LEU A 20 17.29 -13.59 -1.09
N ALA A 21 18.53 -13.37 -0.65
CA ALA A 21 19.07 -13.88 0.60
C ALA A 21 18.45 -13.27 1.88
N SER A 22 17.28 -12.67 1.79
CA SER A 22 16.51 -12.21 2.93
C SER A 22 15.36 -13.17 3.19
N THR A 23 15.07 -13.41 4.46
CA THR A 23 13.99 -14.29 4.95
C THR A 23 12.57 -13.88 4.57
N SER A 24 12.41 -12.88 3.72
CA SER A 24 11.10 -12.42 3.21
C SER A 24 10.77 -13.17 1.93
N LEU A 25 9.68 -13.94 1.97
CA LEU A 25 9.09 -14.55 0.77
C LEU A 25 8.49 -13.43 -0.08
N ILE A 26 9.07 -13.20 -1.25
CA ILE A 26 8.52 -12.30 -2.26
C ILE A 26 7.58 -13.11 -3.14
N HIS A 27 6.32 -12.71 -3.20
CA HIS A 27 5.32 -13.28 -4.08
C HIS A 27 5.06 -12.32 -5.23
N GLU A 28 5.23 -12.80 -6.45
CA GLU A 28 4.89 -12.10 -7.68
C GLU A 28 3.50 -12.58 -8.12
N PHE A 29 2.58 -11.63 -8.30
CA PHE A 29 1.25 -11.89 -8.84
C PHE A 29 1.26 -11.52 -10.31
N SER A 30 1.65 -12.46 -11.15
CA SER A 30 1.60 -12.27 -12.59
C SER A 30 0.37 -12.99 -13.16
N GLU A 31 -0.58 -12.26 -13.67
CA GLU A 31 -1.67 -12.80 -14.51
C GLU A 31 -1.18 -13.19 -15.93
N GLY A 32 0.09 -13.54 -16.06
CA GLY A 32 0.72 -13.83 -17.35
C GLY A 32 1.34 -12.60 -18.03
N ASN A 33 1.28 -11.43 -17.39
CA ASN A 33 1.96 -10.23 -17.86
C ASN A 33 3.44 -10.27 -17.43
N THR A 34 4.30 -10.69 -18.32
CA THR A 34 5.75 -10.56 -18.16
C THR A 34 6.27 -9.49 -19.12
N PRO A 35 7.27 -8.69 -18.71
CA PRO A 35 7.86 -7.71 -19.60
C PRO A 35 8.39 -8.41 -20.87
N GLN A 36 8.12 -7.82 -22.02
CA GLN A 36 8.63 -8.29 -23.29
C GLN A 36 10.11 -7.92 -23.45
N PRO A 37 10.88 -8.65 -24.27
CA PRO A 37 12.26 -8.26 -24.57
C PRO A 37 12.30 -6.84 -25.18
N GLY A 38 12.95 -5.93 -24.48
CA GLY A 38 13.06 -4.52 -24.87
C GLY A 38 12.13 -3.57 -24.13
N ASP A 39 11.18 -4.08 -23.33
CA ASP A 39 10.35 -3.22 -22.47
C ASP A 39 11.20 -2.55 -21.39
N LYS A 40 10.97 -1.27 -21.22
CA LYS A 40 11.54 -0.50 -20.13
C LYS A 40 10.73 -0.70 -18.85
N VAL A 41 11.29 -1.49 -17.91
CA VAL A 41 10.64 -1.80 -16.64
C VAL A 41 10.81 -0.67 -15.65
N VAL A 42 9.69 -0.17 -15.17
CA VAL A 42 9.59 0.82 -14.09
C VAL A 42 9.21 0.11 -12.79
N TYR A 43 9.82 0.49 -11.70
CA TYR A 43 9.51 -0.01 -10.37
C TYR A 43 9.14 1.12 -9.42
N VAL A 44 8.09 0.91 -8.67
CA VAL A 44 7.69 1.76 -7.54
C VAL A 44 7.43 0.87 -6.33
N ASP A 45 7.61 1.39 -5.13
CA ASP A 45 7.27 0.65 -3.92
C ASP A 45 6.60 1.54 -2.86
N GLY A 46 5.93 0.88 -1.92
CA GLY A 46 5.25 1.60 -0.87
C GLY A 46 4.31 0.75 -0.04
N ALA A 47 3.65 1.41 0.92
CA ALA A 47 2.59 0.80 1.70
C ALA A 47 1.27 0.69 0.92
N PHE A 48 0.92 1.71 0.13
CA PHE A 48 -0.35 1.83 -0.61
C PHE A 48 -1.59 1.57 0.26
N ASP A 49 -1.52 2.03 1.51
CA ASP A 49 -2.58 1.85 2.50
C ASP A 49 -3.78 2.78 2.21
N LEU A 50 -5.02 2.27 2.36
CA LEU A 50 -6.25 2.96 1.95
C LEU A 50 -6.14 3.49 0.51
N PHE A 51 -5.87 2.62 -0.45
CA PHE A 51 -5.63 2.99 -1.85
C PHE A 51 -6.60 4.07 -2.35
N HIS A 52 -6.07 5.17 -2.89
CA HIS A 52 -6.83 6.39 -3.18
C HIS A 52 -6.34 7.11 -4.43
N ALA A 53 -7.07 8.14 -4.89
CA ALA A 53 -6.77 8.89 -6.10
C ALA A 53 -5.33 9.42 -6.16
N GLY A 54 -4.75 9.88 -5.04
CA GLY A 54 -3.35 10.32 -5.02
C GLY A 54 -2.35 9.21 -5.36
N HIS A 55 -2.66 7.93 -5.00
CA HIS A 55 -1.87 6.79 -5.46
C HIS A 55 -2.08 6.52 -6.95
N ILE A 56 -3.32 6.63 -7.44
CA ILE A 56 -3.64 6.40 -8.86
C ILE A 56 -2.91 7.41 -9.74
N ASP A 57 -2.96 8.71 -9.39
CA ASP A 57 -2.29 9.77 -10.15
C ASP A 57 -0.76 9.62 -10.14
N PHE A 58 -0.20 9.13 -9.03
CA PHE A 58 1.22 8.77 -8.94
C PHE A 58 1.57 7.59 -9.86
N LEU A 59 0.77 6.51 -9.81
CA LEU A 59 1.00 5.31 -10.63
C LEU A 59 0.83 5.59 -12.12
N GLU A 60 -0.13 6.45 -12.51
CA GLU A 60 -0.29 6.91 -13.90
C GLU A 60 0.99 7.57 -14.43
N LYS A 61 1.53 8.50 -13.65
CA LYS A 61 2.76 9.21 -14.04
C LYS A 61 4.00 8.32 -13.99
N ALA A 62 4.07 7.41 -13.03
CA ALA A 62 5.16 6.43 -12.98
C ALA A 62 5.10 5.46 -14.17
N ALA A 63 3.91 5.01 -14.58
CA ALA A 63 3.74 4.17 -15.77
C ALA A 63 4.20 4.86 -17.06
N ALA A 64 4.08 6.19 -17.14
CA ALA A 64 4.55 6.96 -18.29
C ALA A 64 6.09 7.01 -18.43
N GLU A 65 6.84 6.57 -17.41
CA GLU A 65 8.31 6.50 -17.45
C GLU A 65 8.85 5.25 -18.19
N GLY A 66 7.98 4.30 -18.55
CA GLY A 66 8.38 3.08 -19.27
C GLY A 66 7.20 2.30 -19.83
N ASP A 67 7.44 1.04 -20.16
CA ASP A 67 6.48 0.16 -20.85
C ASP A 67 5.80 -0.83 -19.89
N PHE A 68 6.47 -1.17 -18.78
CA PHE A 68 6.00 -2.14 -17.82
C PHE A 68 6.18 -1.60 -16.37
N LEU A 69 5.08 -1.44 -15.63
CA LEU A 69 5.12 -0.93 -14.26
C LEU A 69 4.95 -2.06 -13.23
N ASN A 70 6.02 -2.33 -12.49
CA ASN A 70 6.02 -3.19 -11.31
C ASN A 70 5.80 -2.38 -10.04
N VAL A 71 4.85 -2.83 -9.20
CA VAL A 71 4.55 -2.17 -7.92
C VAL A 71 4.87 -3.09 -6.75
N GLY A 72 5.86 -2.70 -5.95
CA GLY A 72 6.24 -3.39 -4.72
C GLY A 72 5.36 -2.97 -3.53
N ILE A 73 4.73 -3.94 -2.87
CA ILE A 73 3.93 -3.70 -1.66
C ILE A 73 4.70 -4.16 -0.44
N TYR A 74 4.97 -3.24 0.48
CA TYR A 74 5.69 -3.56 1.71
C TYR A 74 4.90 -4.48 2.64
N PRO A 75 5.57 -5.46 3.32
CA PRO A 75 4.96 -6.25 4.40
C PRO A 75 4.41 -5.35 5.52
N ASP A 76 3.39 -5.82 6.23
CA ASP A 76 2.80 -5.09 7.35
C ASP A 76 3.82 -4.74 8.43
N SER A 77 4.77 -5.64 8.69
CA SER A 77 5.88 -5.43 9.62
C SER A 77 6.79 -4.27 9.21
N THR A 78 7.08 -4.13 7.92
CA THR A 78 7.85 -3.01 7.37
C THR A 78 7.12 -1.70 7.55
N VAL A 79 5.82 -1.66 7.20
CA VAL A 79 5.00 -0.45 7.34
C VAL A 79 4.87 -0.03 8.81
N SER A 80 4.61 -0.97 9.72
CA SER A 80 4.50 -0.66 11.16
C SER A 80 5.82 -0.20 11.76
N SER A 81 6.95 -0.70 11.30
CA SER A 81 8.29 -0.26 11.74
C SER A 81 8.60 1.18 11.31
N CYS A 82 8.13 1.60 10.12
CA CYS A 82 8.35 2.94 9.59
C CYS A 82 7.33 3.96 10.10
N ARG A 83 6.04 3.57 10.22
CA ARG A 83 4.92 4.48 10.52
C ARG A 83 4.42 4.41 11.95
N GLY A 84 4.87 3.42 12.72
CA GLY A 84 4.43 3.16 14.08
C GLY A 84 3.27 2.16 14.17
N SER A 85 2.97 1.74 15.41
CA SER A 85 1.87 0.83 15.72
C SER A 85 0.52 1.45 15.29
N GLY A 86 -0.32 0.66 14.62
CA GLY A 86 -1.60 1.11 14.05
C GLY A 86 -1.54 1.31 12.54
N TYR A 87 -0.39 1.13 11.92
CA TYR A 87 -0.21 1.05 10.47
C TYR A 87 0.37 -0.32 10.07
N PRO A 88 0.02 -0.82 8.88
CA PRO A 88 -1.00 -0.30 7.98
C PRO A 88 -2.42 -0.55 8.51
N LEU A 89 -3.42 0.19 7.99
CA LEU A 89 -4.84 -0.04 8.31
C LEU A 89 -5.40 -1.25 7.55
N MET A 90 -4.95 -1.43 6.32
CA MET A 90 -5.25 -2.58 5.47
C MET A 90 -4.10 -3.58 5.53
N ASN A 91 -4.41 -4.88 5.67
CA ASN A 91 -3.38 -5.91 5.63
C ASN A 91 -2.73 -6.04 4.24
N LEU A 92 -1.62 -6.75 4.15
CA LEU A 92 -0.84 -6.89 2.91
C LEU A 92 -1.68 -7.37 1.72
N HIS A 93 -2.59 -8.33 1.92
CA HIS A 93 -3.43 -8.86 0.84
C HIS A 93 -4.45 -7.83 0.35
N GLU A 94 -5.10 -7.11 1.25
CA GLU A 94 -6.06 -6.05 0.91
C GLU A 94 -5.38 -4.94 0.11
N ARG A 95 -4.17 -4.53 0.52
CA ARG A 95 -3.37 -3.52 -0.18
C ARG A 95 -2.92 -4.01 -1.56
N THR A 96 -2.47 -5.25 -1.66
CA THR A 96 -2.06 -5.88 -2.92
C THR A 96 -3.22 -5.93 -3.91
N LEU A 97 -4.39 -6.43 -3.49
CA LEU A 97 -5.57 -6.50 -4.36
C LEU A 97 -6.04 -5.12 -4.81
N SER A 98 -5.98 -4.13 -3.91
CA SER A 98 -6.37 -2.75 -4.24
C SER A 98 -5.46 -2.12 -5.31
N VAL A 99 -4.16 -2.44 -5.31
CA VAL A 99 -3.21 -1.97 -6.32
C VAL A 99 -3.32 -2.75 -7.62
N LEU A 100 -3.53 -4.07 -7.54
CA LEU A 100 -3.61 -4.95 -8.70
C LEU A 100 -4.75 -4.58 -9.67
N VAL A 101 -5.86 -4.04 -9.17
CA VAL A 101 -6.99 -3.59 -10.01
C VAL A 101 -6.75 -2.24 -10.68
N CYS A 102 -5.63 -1.57 -10.41
CA CYS A 102 -5.30 -0.29 -11.02
C CYS A 102 -4.82 -0.49 -12.47
N LYS A 103 -5.49 0.14 -13.42
CA LYS A 103 -5.23 -0.02 -14.87
C LYS A 103 -3.82 0.36 -15.32
N TYR A 104 -3.08 1.11 -14.51
CA TYR A 104 -1.71 1.55 -14.81
C TYR A 104 -0.64 0.55 -14.34
N VAL A 105 -1.03 -0.44 -13.54
CA VAL A 105 -0.14 -1.43 -12.95
C VAL A 105 -0.06 -2.66 -13.86
N SER A 106 1.14 -3.06 -14.20
CA SER A 106 1.37 -4.25 -15.03
C SER A 106 1.51 -5.50 -14.17
N ASP A 107 2.21 -5.38 -13.02
CA ASP A 107 2.39 -6.48 -12.08
C ASP A 107 2.64 -5.96 -10.65
N VAL A 108 2.41 -6.82 -9.64
CA VAL A 108 2.55 -6.49 -8.22
C VAL A 108 3.48 -7.49 -7.52
N ILE A 109 4.48 -6.96 -6.85
CA ILE A 109 5.43 -7.71 -6.01
C ILE A 109 4.98 -7.61 -4.55
N MET A 110 4.36 -8.66 -4.04
CA MET A 110 3.91 -8.73 -2.65
C MET A 110 5.07 -9.05 -1.70
N GLY A 111 5.20 -8.29 -0.63
CA GLY A 111 6.29 -8.49 0.33
C GLY A 111 7.61 -7.88 -0.13
N ALA A 112 7.57 -6.83 -0.93
CA ALA A 112 8.74 -6.15 -1.46
C ALA A 112 9.73 -5.73 -0.35
N PRO A 113 11.05 -5.85 -0.60
CA PRO A 113 12.06 -5.42 0.37
C PRO A 113 12.04 -3.90 0.49
N TYR A 114 12.34 -3.40 1.69
CA TYR A 114 12.44 -1.96 1.93
C TYR A 114 13.59 -1.30 1.16
N VAL A 115 14.72 -2.00 1.01
CA VAL A 115 15.91 -1.50 0.31
C VAL A 115 15.96 -2.09 -1.10
N VAL A 116 15.98 -1.22 -2.10
CA VAL A 116 16.13 -1.60 -3.51
C VAL A 116 17.61 -1.84 -3.81
N THR A 117 18.00 -3.11 -3.91
CA THR A 117 19.38 -3.53 -4.18
C THR A 117 19.64 -3.70 -5.68
N SER A 118 20.93 -3.72 -6.06
CA SER A 118 21.32 -4.04 -7.46
C SER A 118 20.87 -5.44 -7.88
N GLU A 119 20.82 -6.39 -6.96
CA GLU A 119 20.37 -7.76 -7.22
C GLU A 119 18.86 -7.79 -7.47
N PHE A 120 18.08 -7.07 -6.65
CA PHE A 120 16.66 -6.88 -6.87
C PHE A 120 16.37 -6.28 -8.26
N MET A 121 17.07 -5.17 -8.59
CA MET A 121 16.91 -4.51 -9.89
C MET A 121 17.25 -5.43 -11.06
N LYS A 122 18.28 -6.27 -10.94
CA LYS A 122 18.66 -7.24 -11.97
C LYS A 122 17.62 -8.36 -12.10
N HIS A 123 17.13 -8.87 -10.98
CA HIS A 123 16.15 -9.96 -10.97
C HIS A 123 14.84 -9.57 -11.65
N PHE A 124 14.33 -8.37 -11.35
CA PHE A 124 13.10 -7.84 -11.94
C PHE A 124 13.35 -6.97 -13.18
N GLN A 125 14.55 -6.95 -13.72
CA GLN A 125 14.96 -6.19 -14.92
C GLN A 125 14.64 -4.69 -14.81
N VAL A 126 14.67 -4.12 -13.61
CA VAL A 126 14.29 -2.74 -13.33
C VAL A 126 15.29 -1.75 -13.96
N GLU A 127 14.76 -0.87 -14.81
CA GLU A 127 15.54 0.20 -15.43
C GLU A 127 15.34 1.56 -14.76
N VAL A 128 14.15 1.81 -14.21
CA VAL A 128 13.81 3.04 -13.52
C VAL A 128 13.09 2.73 -12.22
N VAL A 129 13.51 3.36 -11.14
CA VAL A 129 12.85 3.33 -9.84
C VAL A 129 12.23 4.69 -9.59
N CYS A 130 10.91 4.74 -9.37
CA CYS A 130 10.18 5.97 -9.12
C CYS A 130 9.68 6.03 -7.68
N HIS A 131 9.71 7.24 -7.09
CA HIS A 131 9.13 7.52 -5.78
C HIS A 131 8.36 8.85 -5.84
N GLY A 132 7.32 8.98 -5.01
CA GLY A 132 6.54 10.22 -4.92
C GLY A 132 7.31 11.35 -4.23
N THR A 133 6.73 12.54 -4.23
CA THR A 133 7.27 13.72 -3.51
C THR A 133 7.07 13.64 -2.00
N THR A 134 6.26 12.71 -1.50
CA THR A 134 6.06 12.49 -0.06
C THR A 134 7.40 12.12 0.58
N PRO A 135 7.80 12.76 1.70
CA PRO A 135 9.03 12.42 2.38
C PRO A 135 9.09 10.92 2.70
N MET A 136 10.24 10.31 2.42
CA MET A 136 10.50 8.92 2.78
C MET A 136 10.45 8.76 4.31
N GLU A 137 9.64 7.81 4.76
CA GLU A 137 9.62 7.41 6.16
C GLU A 137 10.80 6.46 6.37
N LEU A 138 11.92 7.01 6.87
CA LEU A 138 13.14 6.25 7.04
C LEU A 138 12.98 5.16 8.09
N TRP A 139 13.51 3.99 7.81
CA TRP A 139 13.72 2.92 8.78
C TRP A 139 14.51 3.43 10.00
N PRO A 140 14.38 2.83 11.18
CA PRO A 140 15.09 3.28 12.39
C PRO A 140 16.61 3.45 12.24
N ASP A 141 17.25 2.70 11.34
CA ASP A 141 18.67 2.80 11.02
C ASP A 141 19.02 3.94 10.03
N ARG A 142 17.99 4.65 9.52
CA ARG A 142 18.12 5.76 8.57
C ARG A 142 18.83 5.43 7.26
N VAL A 143 18.85 4.18 6.85
CA VAL A 143 19.39 3.78 5.55
C VAL A 143 18.48 4.31 4.43
N ASP A 144 19.07 4.97 3.42
CA ASP A 144 18.35 5.38 2.22
C ASP A 144 17.99 4.15 1.38
N PRO A 145 16.70 3.79 1.25
CA PRO A 145 16.26 2.61 0.52
C PRO A 145 16.59 2.66 -0.97
N TYR A 146 16.78 3.85 -1.52
CA TYR A 146 17.07 4.06 -2.94
C TYR A 146 18.52 4.44 -3.22
N ARG A 147 19.43 4.16 -2.31
CA ARG A 147 20.87 4.45 -2.47
C ARG A 147 21.42 3.88 -3.78
N GLU A 148 21.12 2.61 -4.08
CA GLU A 148 21.60 1.95 -5.30
C GLU A 148 20.98 2.51 -6.58
N PRO A 149 19.66 2.66 -6.73
CA PRO A 149 19.05 3.32 -7.88
C PRO A 149 19.60 4.74 -8.12
N LYS A 150 19.81 5.52 -7.05
CA LYS A 150 20.42 6.86 -7.13
C LYS A 150 21.85 6.82 -7.65
N ARG A 151 22.66 5.89 -7.12
CA ARG A 151 24.06 5.69 -7.57
C ARG A 151 24.13 5.31 -9.04
N LEU A 152 23.16 4.54 -9.53
CA LEU A 152 23.09 4.10 -10.92
C LEU A 152 22.43 5.13 -11.87
N GLY A 153 21.96 6.27 -11.37
CA GLY A 153 21.24 7.27 -12.16
C GLY A 153 19.84 6.82 -12.62
N LYS A 154 19.30 5.77 -11.99
CA LYS A 154 18.01 5.15 -12.33
C LYS A 154 16.86 5.55 -11.40
N PHE A 155 17.05 6.55 -10.57
CA PHE A 155 16.04 7.05 -9.62
C PHE A 155 15.33 8.29 -10.15
N ARG A 156 13.99 8.33 -10.02
CA ARG A 156 13.15 9.47 -10.41
C ARG A 156 12.20 9.82 -9.27
N VAL A 157 11.99 11.12 -9.07
CA VAL A 157 10.94 11.63 -8.18
C VAL A 157 9.77 12.08 -9.03
N ILE A 158 8.58 11.55 -8.73
CA ILE A 158 7.35 11.83 -9.47
C ILE A 158 6.41 12.64 -8.58
N ASP A 159 6.01 13.81 -9.08
CA ASP A 159 4.95 14.60 -8.45
C ASP A 159 3.58 14.14 -8.98
N SER A 160 2.76 13.55 -8.12
CA SER A 160 1.40 13.15 -8.48
C SER A 160 0.52 14.34 -8.87
N GLY A 161 0.82 15.54 -8.37
CA GLY A 161 -0.06 16.71 -8.50
C GLY A 161 -1.35 16.60 -7.67
N ASN A 162 -1.45 15.60 -6.77
CA ASN A 162 -2.61 15.35 -5.94
C ASN A 162 -2.20 15.33 -4.46
N GLU A 163 -2.79 16.22 -3.67
CA GLU A 163 -2.48 16.36 -2.25
C GLU A 163 -3.18 15.31 -1.36
N LEU A 164 -4.03 14.45 -1.93
CA LEU A 164 -4.72 13.42 -1.18
C LEU A 164 -3.73 12.37 -0.68
N THR A 165 -3.71 12.17 0.63
CA THR A 165 -2.88 11.16 1.29
C THR A 165 -3.72 10.31 2.23
N THR A 166 -3.22 9.13 2.60
CA THR A 166 -3.82 8.28 3.64
C THR A 166 -4.08 9.06 4.93
N LYS A 167 -3.14 9.94 5.35
CA LYS A 167 -3.31 10.80 6.54
C LYS A 167 -4.52 11.75 6.41
N VAL A 168 -4.74 12.32 5.23
CA VAL A 168 -5.91 13.19 4.96
C VAL A 168 -7.21 12.39 5.07
N ILE A 169 -7.25 11.18 4.54
CA ILE A 169 -8.44 10.32 4.62
C ILE A 169 -8.75 9.96 6.07
N ILE A 170 -7.74 9.55 6.83
CA ILE A 170 -7.87 9.24 8.26
C ILE A 170 -8.41 10.46 9.03
N ALA A 171 -7.83 11.64 8.82
CA ALA A 171 -8.26 12.87 9.49
C ALA A 171 -9.73 13.21 9.18
N ARG A 172 -10.16 13.05 7.91
CA ARG A 172 -11.57 13.23 7.52
C ARG A 172 -12.50 12.23 8.21
N THR A 173 -12.10 10.96 8.26
CA THR A 173 -12.89 9.90 8.90
C THR A 173 -13.06 10.15 10.38
N LEU A 174 -11.99 10.49 11.11
CA LEU A 174 -12.05 10.82 12.54
C LEU A 174 -12.93 12.03 12.81
N LYS A 175 -12.79 13.09 12.01
CA LYS A 175 -13.65 14.28 12.14
C LYS A 175 -15.13 13.94 11.95
N THR A 176 -15.45 13.15 10.94
CA THR A 176 -16.83 12.73 10.65
C THR A 176 -17.40 11.86 11.77
N ARG A 177 -16.58 10.95 12.33
CA ARG A 177 -16.95 10.12 13.48
C ARG A 177 -17.35 10.96 14.68
N LEU A 178 -16.56 11.96 15.06
CA LEU A 178 -16.86 12.84 16.21
C LEU A 178 -18.21 13.57 16.04
N VAL A 179 -18.49 14.10 14.86
CA VAL A 179 -19.77 14.74 14.55
C VAL A 179 -20.94 13.76 14.66
N PHE A 180 -20.73 12.52 14.20
CA PHE A 180 -21.74 11.47 14.26
C PHE A 180 -22.04 11.05 15.72
N GLU A 181 -21.00 10.86 16.54
CA GLU A 181 -21.11 10.52 17.96
C GLU A 181 -21.87 11.63 18.72
N GLU A 182 -21.53 12.90 18.51
CA GLU A 182 -22.23 14.03 19.13
C GLU A 182 -23.72 14.05 18.77
N ARG A 183 -24.04 13.78 17.49
CA ARG A 183 -25.43 13.70 17.01
C ARG A 183 -26.20 12.55 17.66
N ASN A 184 -25.57 11.39 17.81
CA ASN A 184 -26.18 10.23 18.47
C ASN A 184 -26.44 10.49 19.94
N LEU A 185 -25.49 11.08 20.67
CA LEU A 185 -25.66 11.44 22.09
C LEU A 185 -26.85 12.40 22.26
N LYS A 186 -26.99 13.40 21.39
CA LYS A 186 -28.14 14.32 21.42
C LYS A 186 -29.47 13.60 21.16
N LYS A 187 -29.48 12.63 20.25
CA LYS A 187 -30.67 11.82 19.94
C LYS A 187 -31.06 10.94 21.13
N GLU A 188 -30.11 10.22 21.71
CA GLU A 188 -30.34 9.37 22.89
C GLU A 188 -30.82 10.17 24.11
N ALA A 189 -30.29 11.37 24.32
CA ALA A 189 -30.73 12.25 25.40
C ALA A 189 -32.20 12.67 25.22
N ARG A 190 -32.63 12.99 23.97
CA ARG A 190 -34.02 13.31 23.67
C ARG A 190 -34.94 12.10 23.87
N GLU A 191 -34.54 10.93 23.42
CA GLU A 191 -35.33 9.70 23.57
C GLU A 191 -35.51 9.33 25.05
N ARG A 192 -34.45 9.45 25.87
CA ARG A 192 -34.54 9.25 27.33
C ARG A 192 -35.49 10.23 27.98
N SER A 193 -35.44 11.52 27.63
CA SER A 193 -36.34 12.54 28.14
C SER A 193 -37.82 12.24 27.82
N ILE A 194 -38.11 11.80 26.59
CA ILE A 194 -39.45 11.41 26.16
C ILE A 194 -39.94 10.19 26.96
N MET A 195 -39.09 9.16 27.12
CA MET A 195 -39.43 7.97 27.90
C MET A 195 -39.75 8.28 29.36
N THR A 196 -38.95 9.16 30.01
CA THR A 196 -39.15 9.58 31.37
C THR A 196 -40.47 10.33 31.51
N ASN A 197 -40.83 11.20 30.56
CA ASN A 197 -42.10 11.92 30.57
C ASN A 197 -43.30 10.97 30.40
N ILE A 198 -43.22 9.98 29.54
CA ILE A 198 -44.29 8.99 29.32
C ILE A 198 -44.48 8.15 30.63
N GLN A 199 -43.42 7.69 31.24
CA GLN A 199 -43.53 6.95 32.49
C GLN A 199 -44.12 7.78 33.65
N GLY A 200 -43.76 9.07 33.72
CA GLY A 200 -44.37 10.01 34.66
C GLY A 200 -45.88 10.18 34.48
N PHE A 201 -46.36 10.23 33.24
CA PHE A 201 -47.80 10.31 32.92
C PHE A 201 -48.54 9.00 33.31
N THR A 202 -47.92 7.83 33.05
CA THR A 202 -48.57 6.55 33.37
C THR A 202 -48.72 6.33 34.87
N SER A 203 -47.77 6.79 35.69
CA SER A 203 -47.83 6.69 37.16
C SER A 203 -48.88 7.61 37.77
N MET A 204 -49.20 8.74 37.14
CA MET A 204 -50.25 9.70 37.64
C MET A 204 -51.68 9.25 37.26
N SER A 205 -51.84 8.39 36.29
CA SER A 205 -53.16 7.88 35.84
C SER A 205 -53.63 6.62 36.58
N SER A 206 -52.82 6.12 37.50
CA SER A 206 -53.07 4.89 38.27
C SER A 206 -53.43 5.16 39.75
N GLN A 207 -53.70 6.38 40.13
CA GLN A 207 -54.24 6.79 41.43
C GLN A 207 -55.71 7.32 41.20
#